data_b13085babdb96f47da09588c66454005
#
_entry.id   b13085babdb96f47da09588c66454005
#
_cell.length_a   1.000
_cell.length_b   1.000
_cell.length_c   1.000
_cell.angle_alpha   90.00
_cell.angle_beta   90.00
_cell.angle_gamma   90.00
#
_symmetry.space_group_name_H-M   'P 1'
#
loop_
_entity.id
_entity.type
_entity.pdbx_description
1 polymer ?
#
loop_
_entity_poly.entity_id
_entity_poly.type
_entity_poly.pdbx_seq_one_letter_code
_entity_poly.pdbx_strand_id
1 'polypeptide(L)'
;MRSRLGSVAAFVLLGAALAFPLVFTLPYPRDVMIRIFLYAMLATAWNVLAGYCGQISLGHAVFFGTGAYTSTLLFQQDWLGVWASPWVGMALGALLAALLSQIIGYPVFRLRGHYFAIATIAVGEIVQTIVINWDAVGGARGLFVPIKRPDSLANFQFHESKQTYYYIVLALLVLAIGISRGIVRSRTGYYFRAIREDQDAAAALGIPVARYKQRAMAISAALTALGGTFYAQYVFFIDPESVLPLSLSILVCLVAVLGGVGTLWGPILGSAILIPLGEVTRVQFGGTGKALDLVIYGLLIMIVSVVQPGGIMALLQRGSRRS
;
A
#
# COMPACT_ATOMS: atom_id res chain seq x y z
N MET A 1 -10.85 30.15 -2.95
CA MET A 1 -11.42 29.67 -1.68
C MET A 1 -11.36 28.14 -1.52
N ARG A 2 -11.72 27.33 -2.53
CA ARG A 2 -11.74 25.83 -2.43
C ARG A 2 -10.38 25.17 -2.10
N SER A 3 -9.24 25.71 -2.55
CA SER A 3 -7.93 25.17 -2.24
C SER A 3 -7.52 25.39 -0.77
N ARG A 4 -7.98 26.46 -0.16
CA ARG A 4 -7.68 26.78 1.24
C ARG A 4 -8.50 25.90 2.22
N LEU A 5 -9.79 25.64 1.92
CA LEU A 5 -10.61 24.75 2.74
C LEU A 5 -10.07 23.30 2.74
N GLY A 6 -9.65 22.77 1.58
CA GLY A 6 -9.06 21.45 1.50
C GLY A 6 -7.71 21.34 2.25
N SER A 7 -6.92 22.43 2.26
CA SER A 7 -5.68 22.45 3.05
C SER A 7 -5.95 22.52 4.55
N VAL A 8 -6.93 23.32 4.99
CA VAL A 8 -7.32 23.40 6.41
C VAL A 8 -7.85 22.05 6.91
N ALA A 9 -8.73 21.39 6.15
CA ALA A 9 -9.23 20.06 6.50
C ALA A 9 -8.08 19.02 6.63
N ALA A 10 -7.08 19.08 5.73
CA ALA A 10 -5.92 18.22 5.79
C ALA A 10 -5.07 18.47 7.06
N PHE A 11 -4.87 19.72 7.43
CA PHE A 11 -4.13 20.07 8.66
C PHE A 11 -4.90 19.67 9.91
N VAL A 12 -6.22 19.83 9.93
CA VAL A 12 -7.07 19.39 11.07
C VAL A 12 -7.03 17.87 11.21
N LEU A 13 -7.15 17.11 10.11
CA LEU A 13 -7.05 15.65 10.12
C LEU A 13 -5.67 15.18 10.57
N LEU A 14 -4.60 15.83 10.11
CA LEU A 14 -3.24 15.50 10.54
C LEU A 14 -3.04 15.82 12.03
N GLY A 15 -3.54 16.96 12.51
CA GLY A 15 -3.51 17.33 13.93
C GLY A 15 -4.27 16.33 14.80
N ALA A 16 -5.47 15.92 14.37
CA ALA A 16 -6.25 14.89 15.06
C ALA A 16 -5.52 13.53 15.07
N ALA A 17 -4.89 13.13 13.95
CA ALA A 17 -4.10 11.91 13.87
C ALA A 17 -2.86 11.98 14.79
N LEU A 18 -2.19 13.12 14.90
CA LEU A 18 -1.05 13.30 15.81
C LEU A 18 -1.47 13.27 17.28
N ALA A 19 -2.64 13.81 17.62
CA ALA A 19 -3.17 13.84 18.99
C ALA A 19 -3.79 12.50 19.43
N PHE A 20 -4.20 11.65 18.50
CA PHE A 20 -4.92 10.40 18.79
C PHE A 20 -4.23 9.49 19.81
N PRO A 21 -2.92 9.16 19.73
CA PRO A 21 -2.28 8.27 20.69
C PRO A 21 -2.07 8.91 22.08
N LEU A 22 -2.22 10.23 22.19
CA LEU A 22 -2.18 10.96 23.47
C LEU A 22 -3.50 10.83 24.22
N VAL A 23 -4.62 10.79 23.47
CA VAL A 23 -5.98 10.68 24.04
C VAL A 23 -6.35 9.21 24.29
N PHE A 24 -6.06 8.34 23.33
CA PHE A 24 -6.37 6.91 23.42
C PHE A 24 -5.13 6.12 23.84
N THR A 25 -5.03 5.81 25.12
CA THR A 25 -3.89 5.06 25.71
C THR A 25 -4.00 3.54 25.53
N LEU A 26 -5.21 3.03 25.23
CA LEU A 26 -5.46 1.59 25.05
C LEU A 26 -4.71 1.03 23.83
N PRO A 27 -4.14 -0.19 23.92
CA PRO A 27 -3.37 -0.80 22.83
C PRO A 27 -4.20 -1.08 21.58
N TYR A 28 -5.44 -1.58 21.75
CA TYR A 28 -6.30 -2.02 20.64
C TYR A 28 -6.67 -0.90 19.64
N PRO A 29 -7.18 0.28 20.07
CA PRO A 29 -7.45 1.38 19.13
C PRO A 29 -6.20 1.84 18.36
N ARG A 30 -5.02 1.81 19.02
CA ARG A 30 -3.75 2.15 18.36
C ARG A 30 -3.39 1.15 17.28
N ASP A 31 -3.57 -0.16 17.53
CA ASP A 31 -3.33 -1.21 16.55
C ASP A 31 -4.23 -1.06 15.32
N VAL A 32 -5.51 -0.79 15.54
CA VAL A 32 -6.46 -0.55 14.45
C VAL A 32 -6.05 0.66 13.60
N MET A 33 -5.64 1.76 14.25
CA MET A 33 -5.18 2.97 13.53
C MET A 33 -3.86 2.74 12.77
N ILE A 34 -2.92 1.98 13.32
CA ILE A 34 -1.69 1.58 12.63
C ILE A 34 -2.03 0.82 11.34
N ARG A 35 -2.97 -0.15 11.42
CA ARG A 35 -3.45 -0.89 10.24
C ARG A 35 -4.16 0.03 9.24
N ILE A 36 -5.02 0.94 9.69
CA ILE A 36 -5.67 1.92 8.81
C ILE A 36 -4.63 2.72 8.05
N PHE A 37 -3.59 3.25 8.71
CA PHE A 37 -2.55 4.03 8.05
C PHE A 37 -1.69 3.20 7.11
N LEU A 38 -1.35 1.97 7.48
CA LEU A 38 -0.61 1.05 6.61
C LEU A 38 -1.40 0.76 5.31
N TYR A 39 -2.66 0.36 5.43
CA TYR A 39 -3.48 0.08 4.24
C TYR A 39 -3.83 1.34 3.45
N ALA A 40 -3.99 2.51 4.09
CA ALA A 40 -4.12 3.78 3.41
C ALA A 40 -2.88 4.10 2.57
N MET A 41 -1.69 3.86 3.12
CA MET A 41 -0.41 4.03 2.43
C MET A 41 -0.28 3.07 1.24
N LEU A 42 -0.56 1.78 1.44
CA LEU A 42 -0.52 0.76 0.37
C LEU A 42 -1.52 1.07 -0.74
N ALA A 43 -2.75 1.46 -0.38
CA ALA A 43 -3.77 1.86 -1.35
C ALA A 43 -3.41 3.17 -2.07
N THR A 44 -2.72 4.11 -1.40
CA THR A 44 -2.18 5.32 -2.02
C THR A 44 -1.07 4.97 -3.01
N ALA A 45 -0.18 4.03 -2.68
CA ALA A 45 0.84 3.52 -3.57
C ALA A 45 0.24 2.84 -4.80
N TRP A 46 -0.75 1.97 -4.62
CA TRP A 46 -1.51 1.31 -5.68
C TRP A 46 -2.22 2.31 -6.59
N ASN A 47 -2.79 3.36 -6.00
CA ASN A 47 -3.51 4.42 -6.70
C ASN A 47 -2.61 5.21 -7.67
N VAL A 48 -1.28 5.25 -7.46
CA VAL A 48 -0.33 5.86 -8.41
C VAL A 48 -0.36 5.12 -9.74
N LEU A 49 -0.35 3.79 -9.72
CA LEU A 49 -0.37 2.97 -10.93
C LEU A 49 -1.78 2.82 -11.51
N ALA A 50 -2.73 2.42 -10.70
CA ALA A 50 -4.08 2.12 -11.16
C ALA A 50 -4.95 3.38 -11.29
N GLY A 51 -4.90 4.26 -10.29
CA GLY A 51 -5.77 5.43 -10.25
C GLY A 51 -5.34 6.55 -11.19
N TYR A 52 -4.05 6.85 -11.25
CA TYR A 52 -3.57 7.95 -12.09
C TYR A 52 -3.15 7.50 -13.49
N CYS A 53 -2.58 6.29 -13.65
CA CYS A 53 -2.09 5.76 -14.94
C CYS A 53 -3.03 4.72 -15.57
N GLY A 54 -4.12 4.31 -14.89
CA GLY A 54 -5.13 3.41 -15.44
C GLY A 54 -4.71 1.94 -15.55
N GLN A 55 -3.63 1.51 -14.86
CA GLN A 55 -3.13 0.14 -14.93
C GLN A 55 -3.50 -0.62 -13.66
N ILE A 56 -4.60 -1.37 -13.70
CA ILE A 56 -5.10 -2.15 -12.54
C ILE A 56 -4.22 -3.36 -12.34
N SER A 57 -3.36 -3.33 -11.32
CA SER A 57 -2.46 -4.43 -10.95
C SER A 57 -2.96 -5.13 -9.70
N LEU A 58 -2.97 -6.47 -9.72
CA LEU A 58 -3.29 -7.34 -8.58
C LEU A 58 -2.05 -8.12 -8.10
N GLY A 59 -0.84 -7.68 -8.47
CA GLY A 59 0.43 -8.27 -8.06
C GLY A 59 1.21 -7.43 -7.05
N HIS A 60 0.57 -6.47 -6.35
CA HIS A 60 1.27 -5.55 -5.44
C HIS A 60 1.86 -6.23 -4.20
N ALA A 61 1.34 -7.41 -3.81
CA ALA A 61 1.92 -8.22 -2.75
C ALA A 61 3.39 -8.60 -3.03
N VAL A 62 3.79 -8.76 -4.29
CA VAL A 62 5.19 -9.01 -4.67
C VAL A 62 6.10 -7.89 -4.15
N PHE A 63 5.71 -6.64 -4.34
CA PHE A 63 6.52 -5.49 -3.90
C PHE A 63 6.49 -5.33 -2.37
N PHE A 64 5.36 -5.62 -1.75
CA PHE A 64 5.23 -5.66 -0.30
C PHE A 64 6.16 -6.73 0.32
N GLY A 65 6.10 -7.95 -0.20
CA GLY A 65 6.98 -9.04 0.21
C GLY A 65 8.45 -8.72 -0.04
N THR A 66 8.80 -8.13 -1.20
CA THR A 66 10.18 -7.70 -1.49
C THR A 66 10.72 -6.78 -0.41
N GLY A 67 9.94 -5.79 0.04
CA GLY A 67 10.33 -4.89 1.13
C GLY A 67 10.50 -5.63 2.46
N ALA A 68 9.53 -6.49 2.81
CA ALA A 68 9.54 -7.27 4.04
C ALA A 68 10.75 -8.21 4.12
N TYR A 69 10.97 -9.02 3.08
CA TYR A 69 12.08 -9.97 3.04
C TYR A 69 13.45 -9.28 2.99
N THR A 70 13.61 -8.24 2.15
CA THR A 70 14.89 -7.52 2.05
C THR A 70 15.31 -6.94 3.40
N SER A 71 14.39 -6.28 4.11
CA SER A 71 14.72 -5.68 5.40
C SER A 71 15.00 -6.74 6.47
N THR A 72 14.24 -7.84 6.50
CA THR A 72 14.42 -8.91 7.48
C THR A 72 15.74 -9.66 7.26
N LEU A 73 16.03 -10.06 6.02
CA LEU A 73 17.27 -10.75 5.67
C LEU A 73 18.50 -9.88 5.97
N LEU A 74 18.45 -8.59 5.65
CA LEU A 74 19.55 -7.67 5.95
C LEU A 74 19.74 -7.53 7.47
N PHE A 75 18.66 -7.42 8.22
CA PHE A 75 18.71 -7.23 9.67
C PHE A 75 19.20 -8.47 10.42
N GLN A 76 19.08 -9.67 9.83
CA GLN A 76 19.65 -10.91 10.36
C GLN A 76 21.16 -11.00 10.21
N GLN A 77 21.79 -10.14 9.37
CA GLN A 77 23.22 -10.18 9.08
C GLN A 77 24.03 -9.35 10.10
N ASP A 78 24.34 -9.92 11.26
CA ASP A 78 25.07 -9.22 12.33
C ASP A 78 26.46 -8.73 11.93
N TRP A 79 27.12 -9.39 10.96
CA TRP A 79 28.43 -9.01 10.45
C TRP A 79 28.44 -7.69 9.68
N LEU A 80 27.30 -7.18 9.23
CA LEU A 80 27.16 -5.90 8.54
C LEU A 80 27.15 -4.70 9.49
N GLY A 81 27.09 -4.93 10.82
CA GLY A 81 27.11 -3.87 11.82
C GLY A 81 26.01 -2.83 11.61
N VAL A 82 26.39 -1.55 11.46
CA VAL A 82 25.44 -0.42 11.27
C VAL A 82 24.59 -0.56 10.01
N TRP A 83 25.10 -1.24 8.97
CA TRP A 83 24.36 -1.48 7.72
C TRP A 83 23.25 -2.51 7.87
N ALA A 84 23.30 -3.36 8.89
CA ALA A 84 22.21 -4.26 9.25
C ALA A 84 21.07 -3.52 9.98
N SER A 85 20.68 -2.36 9.51
CA SER A 85 19.57 -1.57 10.06
C SER A 85 18.30 -1.78 9.23
N PRO A 86 17.11 -1.90 9.86
CA PRO A 86 15.85 -1.96 9.14
C PRO A 86 15.59 -0.73 8.25
N TRP A 87 16.15 0.43 8.58
CA TRP A 87 16.05 1.64 7.75
C TRP A 87 16.83 1.51 6.43
N VAL A 88 18.03 0.93 6.51
CA VAL A 88 18.81 0.60 5.30
C VAL A 88 18.07 -0.48 4.51
N GLY A 89 17.53 -1.50 5.18
CA GLY A 89 16.69 -2.52 4.57
C GLY A 89 15.44 -1.94 3.89
N MET A 90 14.82 -0.92 4.49
CA MET A 90 13.69 -0.19 3.91
C MET A 90 14.07 0.55 2.60
N ALA A 91 15.21 1.22 2.60
CA ALA A 91 15.70 1.93 1.40
C ALA A 91 16.08 0.94 0.29
N LEU A 92 16.82 -0.12 0.63
CA LEU A 92 17.21 -1.18 -0.31
C LEU A 92 15.99 -1.96 -0.81
N GLY A 93 15.03 -2.30 0.06
CA GLY A 93 13.78 -2.96 -0.31
C GLY A 93 12.97 -2.14 -1.30
N ALA A 94 12.87 -0.82 -1.09
CA ALA A 94 12.21 0.09 -2.02
C ALA A 94 12.93 0.15 -3.38
N LEU A 95 14.27 0.20 -3.37
CA LEU A 95 15.08 0.18 -4.60
C LEU A 95 14.92 -1.15 -5.34
N LEU A 96 15.03 -2.28 -4.65
CA LEU A 96 14.87 -3.61 -5.24
C LEU A 96 13.46 -3.82 -5.80
N ALA A 97 12.43 -3.37 -5.09
CA ALA A 97 11.05 -3.43 -5.58
C ALA A 97 10.87 -2.56 -6.84
N ALA A 98 11.46 -1.37 -6.88
CA ALA A 98 11.45 -0.52 -8.06
C ALA A 98 12.17 -1.19 -9.25
N LEU A 99 13.32 -1.83 -9.04
CA LEU A 99 14.05 -2.58 -10.07
C LEU A 99 13.25 -3.80 -10.54
N LEU A 100 12.73 -4.60 -9.60
CA LEU A 100 11.89 -5.77 -9.89
C LEU A 100 10.66 -5.35 -10.71
N SER A 101 10.07 -4.20 -10.39
CA SER A 101 8.94 -3.65 -11.13
C SER A 101 9.27 -3.35 -12.60
N GLN A 102 10.52 -2.99 -12.94
CA GLN A 102 10.94 -2.78 -14.33
C GLN A 102 11.05 -4.12 -15.07
N ILE A 103 11.59 -5.15 -14.41
CA ILE A 103 11.73 -6.50 -14.97
C ILE A 103 10.34 -7.08 -15.26
N ILE A 104 9.43 -7.02 -14.28
CA ILE A 104 8.06 -7.51 -14.42
C ILE A 104 7.28 -6.64 -15.42
N GLY A 105 7.40 -5.34 -15.32
CA GLY A 105 6.66 -4.38 -16.14
C GLY A 105 6.98 -4.48 -17.63
N TYR A 106 8.23 -4.81 -17.99
CA TYR A 106 8.63 -4.89 -19.39
C TYR A 106 7.78 -5.86 -20.23
N PRO A 107 7.58 -7.13 -19.84
CA PRO A 107 6.68 -8.04 -20.57
C PRO A 107 5.20 -7.74 -20.32
N VAL A 108 4.82 -7.39 -19.07
CA VAL A 108 3.41 -7.29 -18.69
C VAL A 108 2.73 -6.05 -19.29
N PHE A 109 3.44 -4.94 -19.50
CA PHE A 109 2.86 -3.75 -20.14
C PHE A 109 2.62 -3.89 -21.67
N ARG A 110 3.02 -5.01 -22.29
CA ARG A 110 2.57 -5.35 -23.64
C ARG A 110 1.10 -5.76 -23.67
N LEU A 111 0.58 -6.20 -22.53
CA LEU A 111 -0.83 -6.55 -22.34
C LEU A 111 -1.63 -5.30 -21.97
N ARG A 112 -2.91 -5.29 -22.33
CA ARG A 112 -3.81 -4.16 -22.08
C ARG A 112 -5.05 -4.60 -21.30
N GLY A 113 -5.66 -3.67 -20.56
CA GLY A 113 -6.93 -3.88 -19.87
C GLY A 113 -6.91 -5.07 -18.91
N HIS A 114 -7.87 -5.96 -19.03
CA HIS A 114 -8.02 -7.11 -18.14
C HIS A 114 -6.86 -8.12 -18.23
N TYR A 115 -6.23 -8.25 -19.39
CA TYR A 115 -5.07 -9.16 -19.56
C TYR A 115 -3.87 -8.71 -18.74
N PHE A 116 -3.69 -7.40 -18.56
CA PHE A 116 -2.67 -6.87 -17.66
C PHE A 116 -2.92 -7.28 -16.21
N ALA A 117 -4.17 -7.18 -15.72
CA ALA A 117 -4.53 -7.58 -14.37
C ALA A 117 -4.28 -9.08 -14.14
N ILE A 118 -4.71 -9.94 -15.08
CA ILE A 118 -4.49 -11.39 -15.00
C ILE A 118 -2.99 -11.73 -15.00
N ALA A 119 -2.21 -11.08 -15.84
CA ALA A 119 -0.76 -11.30 -15.87
C ALA A 119 -0.09 -10.89 -14.54
N THR A 120 -0.56 -9.82 -13.89
CA THR A 120 -0.01 -9.41 -12.58
C THR A 120 -0.38 -10.38 -11.46
N ILE A 121 -1.54 -11.03 -11.53
CA ILE A 121 -1.90 -12.14 -10.63
C ILE A 121 -0.92 -13.30 -10.83
N ALA A 122 -0.75 -13.74 -12.09
CA ALA A 122 0.14 -14.86 -12.40
C ALA A 122 1.59 -14.60 -11.92
N VAL A 123 2.10 -13.38 -12.11
CA VAL A 123 3.42 -12.99 -11.58
C VAL A 123 3.44 -13.07 -10.06
N GLY A 124 2.37 -12.63 -9.38
CA GLY A 124 2.23 -12.73 -7.92
C GLY A 124 2.36 -14.17 -7.43
N GLU A 125 1.59 -15.08 -8.03
CA GLU A 125 1.60 -16.51 -7.70
C GLU A 125 2.94 -17.20 -7.99
N ILE A 126 3.59 -16.84 -9.12
CA ILE A 126 4.93 -17.33 -9.46
C ILE A 126 5.94 -16.90 -8.39
N VAL A 127 5.98 -15.63 -8.02
CA VAL A 127 6.92 -15.13 -7.01
C VAL A 127 6.66 -15.75 -5.66
N GLN A 128 5.40 -15.86 -5.23
CA GLN A 128 5.03 -16.53 -3.98
C GLN A 128 5.49 -17.98 -3.98
N THR A 129 5.24 -18.73 -5.06
CA THR A 129 5.67 -20.13 -5.21
C THR A 129 7.19 -20.26 -5.17
N ILE A 130 7.93 -19.36 -5.83
CA ILE A 130 9.40 -19.34 -5.77
C ILE A 130 9.87 -19.15 -4.33
N VAL A 131 9.31 -18.16 -3.61
CA VAL A 131 9.73 -17.85 -2.23
C VAL A 131 9.40 -19.00 -1.27
N ILE A 132 8.24 -19.66 -1.43
CA ILE A 132 7.85 -20.84 -0.63
C ILE A 132 8.87 -21.99 -0.77
N ASN A 133 9.41 -22.18 -1.96
CA ASN A 133 10.35 -23.26 -2.27
C ASN A 133 11.82 -22.85 -2.17
N TRP A 134 12.12 -21.64 -1.69
CA TRP A 134 13.49 -21.12 -1.59
C TRP A 134 13.97 -21.10 -0.13
N ASP A 135 14.68 -22.14 0.30
CA ASP A 135 15.16 -22.30 1.67
C ASP A 135 16.07 -21.16 2.15
N ALA A 136 16.85 -20.53 1.25
CA ALA A 136 17.73 -19.43 1.62
C ALA A 136 17.01 -18.18 2.14
N VAL A 137 15.72 -18.04 1.82
CA VAL A 137 14.86 -16.96 2.33
C VAL A 137 13.84 -17.47 3.34
N GLY A 138 14.08 -18.62 3.95
CA GLY A 138 13.20 -19.24 4.96
C GLY A 138 12.10 -20.13 4.41
N GLY A 139 11.88 -20.14 3.08
CA GLY A 139 10.87 -20.97 2.41
C GLY A 139 9.49 -20.86 3.04
N ALA A 140 8.79 -21.99 3.13
CA ALA A 140 7.46 -22.07 3.77
C ALA A 140 7.48 -21.84 5.29
N ARG A 141 8.63 -21.95 5.95
CA ARG A 141 8.77 -21.75 7.40
C ARG A 141 8.71 -20.28 7.80
N GLY A 142 8.99 -19.38 6.86
CA GLY A 142 9.12 -17.96 7.12
C GLY A 142 10.39 -17.56 7.86
N LEU A 143 10.46 -16.29 8.25
CA LEU A 143 11.60 -15.68 8.94
C LEU A 143 11.13 -14.91 10.17
N PHE A 144 11.85 -15.08 11.27
CA PHE A 144 11.70 -14.22 12.44
C PHE A 144 12.60 -13.00 12.32
N VAL A 145 12.08 -11.84 12.64
CA VAL A 145 12.87 -10.62 12.77
C VAL A 145 13.64 -10.70 14.10
N PRO A 146 14.97 -10.59 14.11
CA PRO A 146 15.76 -10.64 15.35
C PRO A 146 15.34 -9.55 16.33
N ILE A 147 15.16 -9.93 17.59
CA ILE A 147 14.84 -8.97 18.65
C ILE A 147 16.15 -8.44 19.22
N LYS A 148 16.43 -7.15 18.98
CA LYS A 148 17.62 -6.46 19.50
C LYS A 148 17.22 -5.51 20.62
N ARG A 149 17.86 -5.64 21.79
CA ARG A 149 17.69 -4.74 22.94
C ARG A 149 18.95 -3.88 23.12
N PRO A 150 18.83 -2.64 23.60
CA PRO A 150 17.62 -1.90 24.01
C PRO A 150 16.79 -1.41 22.83
N ASP A 151 15.52 -1.05 23.13
CA ASP A 151 14.64 -0.39 22.17
C ASP A 151 15.29 0.87 21.63
N SER A 152 15.35 1.00 20.30
CA SER A 152 15.94 2.16 19.67
C SER A 152 15.34 2.46 18.30
N LEU A 153 15.33 3.73 17.93
CA LEU A 153 14.98 4.15 16.58
C LEU A 153 15.91 3.51 15.53
N ALA A 154 17.19 3.30 15.85
CA ALA A 154 18.14 2.69 14.93
C ALA A 154 17.76 1.23 14.57
N ASN A 155 17.28 0.46 15.55
CA ASN A 155 16.85 -0.91 15.37
C ASN A 155 15.39 -1.03 14.89
N PHE A 156 14.65 0.09 14.82
CA PHE A 156 13.25 0.13 14.47
C PHE A 156 12.38 -0.81 15.34
N GLN A 157 12.74 -0.99 16.61
CA GLN A 157 12.07 -1.88 17.55
C GLN A 157 11.66 -1.13 18.82
N PHE A 158 10.39 -1.31 19.22
CA PHE A 158 9.77 -0.63 20.35
C PHE A 158 8.83 -1.60 21.05
N HIS A 159 9.36 -2.32 22.06
CA HIS A 159 8.63 -3.37 22.77
C HIS A 159 7.71 -2.78 23.86
N GLU A 160 8.14 -1.67 24.46
CA GLU A 160 7.40 -1.05 25.56
C GLU A 160 6.15 -0.29 25.09
N SER A 161 6.20 0.31 23.89
CA SER A 161 5.10 1.11 23.39
C SER A 161 4.95 1.04 21.88
N LYS A 162 3.74 0.70 21.40
CA LYS A 162 3.38 0.77 19.98
C LYS A 162 3.21 2.20 19.45
N GLN A 163 3.38 3.20 20.31
CA GLN A 163 3.21 4.60 19.93
C GLN A 163 4.21 5.06 18.85
N THR A 164 5.44 4.59 18.93
CA THR A 164 6.46 4.94 17.93
C THR A 164 6.14 4.34 16.57
N TYR A 165 5.65 3.08 16.52
CA TYR A 165 5.17 2.48 15.27
C TYR A 165 4.03 3.28 14.64
N TYR A 166 3.12 3.80 15.47
CA TYR A 166 2.02 4.65 15.01
C TYR A 166 2.55 5.91 14.27
N TYR A 167 3.51 6.62 14.87
CA TYR A 167 4.07 7.82 14.24
C TYR A 167 4.89 7.51 12.99
N ILE A 168 5.59 6.38 12.96
CA ILE A 168 6.36 5.95 11.79
C ILE A 168 5.43 5.66 10.61
N VAL A 169 4.37 4.87 10.81
CA VAL A 169 3.43 4.57 9.71
C VAL A 169 2.66 5.82 9.26
N LEU A 170 2.34 6.72 10.18
CA LEU A 170 1.75 8.02 9.84
C LEU A 170 2.71 8.86 8.98
N ALA A 171 4.00 8.90 9.31
CA ALA A 171 5.02 9.58 8.51
C ALA A 171 5.15 8.96 7.11
N LEU A 172 5.15 7.64 7.00
CA LEU A 172 5.17 6.93 5.73
C LEU A 172 3.91 7.21 4.90
N LEU A 173 2.74 7.27 5.51
CA LEU A 173 1.49 7.66 4.84
C LEU A 173 1.57 9.11 4.32
N VAL A 174 2.05 10.04 5.15
CA VAL A 174 2.23 11.45 4.74
C VAL A 174 3.22 11.56 3.58
N LEU A 175 4.31 10.78 3.62
CA LEU A 175 5.28 10.68 2.53
C LEU A 175 4.60 10.19 1.23
N ALA A 176 3.82 9.11 1.30
CA ALA A 176 3.10 8.56 0.16
C ALA A 176 2.09 9.56 -0.44
N ILE A 177 1.34 10.27 0.41
CA ILE A 177 0.43 11.35 -0.01
C ILE A 177 1.20 12.50 -0.64
N GLY A 178 2.34 12.89 -0.06
CA GLY A 178 3.21 13.96 -0.57
C GLY A 178 3.74 13.64 -1.97
N ILE A 179 4.25 12.42 -2.17
CA ILE A 179 4.71 11.92 -3.48
C ILE A 179 3.54 11.91 -4.48
N SER A 180 2.39 11.33 -4.11
CA SER A 180 1.21 11.28 -4.95
C SER A 180 0.73 12.68 -5.36
N ARG A 181 0.70 13.63 -4.41
CA ARG A 181 0.35 15.03 -4.68
C ARG A 181 1.36 15.71 -5.62
N GLY A 182 2.64 15.43 -5.42
CA GLY A 182 3.72 15.91 -6.31
C GLY A 182 3.54 15.40 -7.74
N ILE A 183 3.26 14.11 -7.90
CA ILE A 183 2.99 13.49 -9.20
C ILE A 183 1.79 14.16 -9.86
N VAL A 184 0.66 14.25 -9.17
CA VAL A 184 -0.59 14.82 -9.73
C VAL A 184 -0.42 16.25 -10.22
N ARG A 185 0.47 17.03 -9.62
CA ARG A 185 0.78 18.43 -9.97
C ARG A 185 1.87 18.59 -11.02
N SER A 186 2.62 17.53 -11.32
CA SER A 186 3.74 17.52 -12.25
C SER A 186 3.30 17.23 -13.69
N ARG A 187 4.21 17.45 -14.66
CA ARG A 187 4.02 17.02 -16.06
C ARG A 187 3.80 15.52 -16.17
N THR A 188 4.45 14.73 -15.32
CA THR A 188 4.26 13.28 -15.25
C THR A 188 2.81 12.88 -14.94
N GLY A 189 2.15 13.61 -14.04
CA GLY A 189 0.74 13.37 -13.72
C GLY A 189 -0.22 13.71 -14.87
N TYR A 190 0.12 14.70 -15.72
CA TYR A 190 -0.65 14.94 -16.94
C TYR A 190 -0.52 13.79 -17.93
N TYR A 191 0.70 13.26 -18.12
CA TYR A 191 0.93 12.11 -19.00
C TYR A 191 0.27 10.84 -18.47
N PHE A 192 0.28 10.59 -17.16
CA PHE A 192 -0.44 9.48 -16.55
C PHE A 192 -1.94 9.55 -16.86
N ARG A 193 -2.56 10.72 -16.68
CA ARG A 193 -3.98 10.92 -16.99
C ARG A 193 -4.28 10.75 -18.49
N ALA A 194 -3.46 11.27 -19.36
CA ALA A 194 -3.61 11.06 -20.80
C ALA A 194 -3.58 9.57 -21.15
N ILE A 195 -2.63 8.80 -20.59
CA ILE A 195 -2.53 7.35 -20.79
C ILE A 195 -3.74 6.62 -20.22
N ARG A 196 -4.28 7.07 -19.09
CA ARG A 196 -5.46 6.47 -18.45
C ARG A 196 -6.72 6.65 -19.32
N GLU A 197 -6.89 7.82 -19.92
CA GLU A 197 -8.07 8.12 -20.76
C GLU A 197 -8.00 7.35 -22.08
N ASP A 198 -6.89 7.47 -22.82
CA ASP A 198 -6.66 6.70 -24.06
C ASP A 198 -5.16 6.55 -24.35
N GLN A 199 -4.66 5.29 -24.35
CA GLN A 199 -3.26 4.99 -24.57
C GLN A 199 -2.80 5.23 -26.03
N ASP A 200 -3.67 4.98 -26.99
CA ASP A 200 -3.35 5.11 -28.41
C ASP A 200 -3.35 6.58 -28.82
N ALA A 201 -4.31 7.35 -28.34
CA ALA A 201 -4.33 8.80 -28.50
C ALA A 201 -3.11 9.47 -27.84
N ALA A 202 -2.73 9.04 -26.61
CA ALA A 202 -1.53 9.52 -25.94
C ALA A 202 -0.25 9.21 -26.75
N ALA A 203 -0.15 8.00 -27.30
CA ALA A 203 0.98 7.62 -28.15
C ALA A 203 1.03 8.45 -29.45
N ALA A 204 -0.10 8.70 -30.08
CA ALA A 204 -0.20 9.54 -31.28
C ALA A 204 0.26 10.99 -31.04
N LEU A 205 0.09 11.50 -29.81
CA LEU A 205 0.61 12.80 -29.38
C LEU A 205 2.11 12.77 -28.98
N GLY A 206 2.80 11.64 -29.19
CA GLY A 206 4.23 11.49 -28.92
C GLY A 206 4.58 11.16 -27.45
N ILE A 207 3.60 10.80 -26.62
CA ILE A 207 3.88 10.39 -25.24
C ILE A 207 4.45 8.96 -25.25
N PRO A 208 5.66 8.71 -24.69
CA PRO A 208 6.24 7.38 -24.59
C PRO A 208 5.55 6.54 -23.52
N VAL A 209 4.38 5.98 -23.87
CA VAL A 209 3.43 5.28 -22.98
C VAL A 209 4.11 4.24 -22.09
N ALA A 210 4.94 3.35 -22.69
CA ALA A 210 5.63 2.29 -21.96
C ALA A 210 6.52 2.84 -20.84
N ARG A 211 7.29 3.91 -21.12
CA ARG A 211 8.18 4.54 -20.13
C ARG A 211 7.40 5.12 -18.95
N TYR A 212 6.25 5.76 -19.22
CA TYR A 212 5.43 6.36 -18.15
C TYR A 212 4.70 5.29 -17.33
N LYS A 213 4.21 4.22 -17.94
CA LYS A 213 3.67 3.07 -17.20
C LYS A 213 4.72 2.44 -16.27
N GLN A 214 5.95 2.23 -16.78
CA GLN A 214 7.04 1.72 -15.97
C GLN A 214 7.40 2.65 -14.80
N ARG A 215 7.44 3.97 -15.04
CA ARG A 215 7.66 4.95 -13.96
C ARG A 215 6.56 4.90 -12.90
N ALA A 216 5.29 4.80 -13.31
CA ALA A 216 4.18 4.68 -12.38
C ALA A 216 4.32 3.40 -11.53
N MET A 217 4.68 2.27 -12.15
CA MET A 217 4.86 1.00 -11.47
C MET A 217 6.06 1.03 -10.51
N ALA A 218 7.20 1.65 -10.91
CA ALA A 218 8.35 1.77 -10.04
C ALA A 218 8.06 2.59 -8.77
N ILE A 219 7.38 3.73 -8.90
CA ILE A 219 7.00 4.55 -7.76
C ILE A 219 6.02 3.80 -6.85
N SER A 220 5.02 3.16 -7.44
CA SER A 220 4.03 2.35 -6.73
C SER A 220 4.71 1.19 -5.98
N ALA A 221 5.61 0.45 -6.64
CA ALA A 221 6.37 -0.65 -6.07
C ALA A 221 7.27 -0.22 -4.90
N ALA A 222 8.02 0.88 -5.07
CA ALA A 222 8.87 1.42 -4.03
C ALA A 222 8.07 1.81 -2.78
N LEU A 223 6.96 2.53 -2.95
CA LEU A 223 6.10 2.90 -1.83
C LEU A 223 5.49 1.67 -1.15
N THR A 224 5.06 0.66 -1.92
CA THR A 224 4.52 -0.58 -1.37
C THR A 224 5.56 -1.35 -0.56
N ALA A 225 6.82 -1.38 -1.01
CA ALA A 225 7.93 -2.02 -0.29
C ALA A 225 8.25 -1.36 1.06
N LEU A 226 8.13 -0.02 1.16
CA LEU A 226 8.25 0.67 2.46
C LEU A 226 7.23 0.13 3.47
N GLY A 227 5.98 -0.10 3.02
CA GLY A 227 4.93 -0.70 3.85
C GLY A 227 5.26 -2.14 4.25
N GLY A 228 5.86 -2.93 3.35
CA GLY A 228 6.30 -4.29 3.64
C GLY A 228 7.38 -4.35 4.71
N THR A 229 8.38 -3.48 4.62
CA THR A 229 9.43 -3.35 5.66
C THR A 229 8.82 -2.95 7.00
N PHE A 230 7.94 -1.95 7.01
CA PHE A 230 7.24 -1.55 8.23
C PHE A 230 6.47 -2.72 8.85
N TYR A 231 5.73 -3.47 8.04
CA TYR A 231 4.95 -4.62 8.50
C TYR A 231 5.83 -5.70 9.14
N ALA A 232 6.97 -6.04 8.51
CA ALA A 232 7.91 -7.03 9.04
C ALA A 232 8.43 -6.63 10.44
N GLN A 233 8.81 -5.36 10.62
CA GLN A 233 9.28 -4.83 11.91
C GLN A 233 8.17 -4.70 12.95
N TYR A 234 6.92 -4.57 12.52
CA TYR A 234 5.77 -4.46 13.40
C TYR A 234 5.28 -5.81 13.93
N VAL A 235 5.32 -6.86 13.08
CA VAL A 235 4.79 -8.20 13.39
C VAL A 235 5.87 -9.13 13.93
N PHE A 236 7.16 -8.87 13.66
CA PHE A 236 8.33 -9.67 14.02
C PHE A 236 8.41 -11.06 13.40
N PHE A 237 7.48 -11.41 12.55
CA PHE A 237 7.47 -12.67 11.80
C PHE A 237 6.90 -12.44 10.41
N ILE A 238 7.55 -12.98 9.39
CA ILE A 238 7.08 -12.94 8.00
C ILE A 238 7.15 -14.34 7.39
N ASP A 239 6.13 -14.68 6.65
CA ASP A 239 6.06 -15.86 5.82
C ASP A 239 5.44 -15.53 4.46
N PRO A 240 5.63 -16.36 3.42
CA PRO A 240 5.09 -16.08 2.10
C PRO A 240 3.57 -15.91 2.07
N GLU A 241 2.86 -16.60 2.97
CA GLU A 241 1.40 -16.53 3.05
C GLU A 241 0.89 -15.23 3.68
N SER A 242 1.70 -14.56 4.50
CA SER A 242 1.33 -13.28 5.14
C SER A 242 1.72 -12.05 4.31
N VAL A 243 2.82 -12.10 3.53
CA VAL A 243 3.35 -10.92 2.84
C VAL A 243 3.25 -10.95 1.32
N LEU A 244 2.99 -12.11 0.72
CA LEU A 244 2.90 -12.29 -0.74
C LEU A 244 1.52 -12.73 -1.26
N PRO A 245 0.47 -12.93 -0.42
CA PRO A 245 -0.76 -13.53 -0.90
C PRO A 245 -1.52 -12.60 -1.84
N LEU A 246 -2.21 -13.17 -2.82
CA LEU A 246 -3.10 -12.45 -3.71
C LEU A 246 -4.16 -11.64 -2.95
N SER A 247 -4.66 -12.17 -1.82
CA SER A 247 -5.65 -11.52 -0.97
C SER A 247 -5.20 -10.14 -0.46
N LEU A 248 -3.91 -9.94 -0.19
CA LEU A 248 -3.35 -8.64 0.17
C LEU A 248 -3.48 -7.64 -0.99
N SER A 249 -3.13 -8.05 -2.20
CA SER A 249 -3.25 -7.21 -3.40
C SER A 249 -4.71 -6.84 -3.67
N ILE A 250 -5.63 -7.80 -3.51
CA ILE A 250 -7.06 -7.57 -3.63
C ILE A 250 -7.53 -6.57 -2.56
N LEU A 251 -7.18 -6.76 -1.30
CA LEU A 251 -7.59 -5.85 -0.21
C LEU A 251 -7.10 -4.42 -0.45
N VAL A 252 -5.86 -4.24 -0.89
CA VAL A 252 -5.31 -2.91 -1.24
C VAL A 252 -6.09 -2.27 -2.39
N CYS A 253 -6.41 -3.05 -3.43
CA CYS A 253 -7.27 -2.61 -4.54
C CYS A 253 -8.64 -2.18 -4.03
N LEU A 254 -9.27 -3.00 -3.18
CA LEU A 254 -10.61 -2.76 -2.63
C LEU A 254 -10.66 -1.48 -1.79
N VAL A 255 -9.66 -1.24 -0.95
CA VAL A 255 -9.52 0.01 -0.18
C VAL A 255 -9.48 1.21 -1.12
N ALA A 256 -8.69 1.14 -2.20
CA ALA A 256 -8.58 2.23 -3.16
C ALA A 256 -9.89 2.45 -3.95
N VAL A 257 -10.55 1.38 -4.38
CA VAL A 257 -11.80 1.42 -5.15
C VAL A 257 -12.94 1.97 -4.29
N LEU A 258 -13.10 1.45 -3.07
CA LEU A 258 -14.12 1.93 -2.13
C LEU A 258 -13.97 3.42 -1.85
N GLY A 259 -12.73 3.86 -1.60
CA GLY A 259 -12.46 5.26 -1.31
C GLY A 259 -12.64 6.19 -2.51
N GLY A 260 -12.32 5.72 -3.71
CA GLY A 260 -12.39 6.46 -4.98
C GLY A 260 -11.06 6.49 -5.71
N VAL A 261 -10.95 5.67 -6.75
CA VAL A 261 -9.75 5.53 -7.60
C VAL A 261 -9.41 6.84 -8.30
N GLY A 262 -8.14 7.18 -8.35
CA GLY A 262 -7.64 8.39 -8.99
C GLY A 262 -7.82 9.67 -8.15
N THR A 263 -8.28 9.56 -6.91
CA THR A 263 -8.36 10.67 -5.96
C THR A 263 -7.24 10.61 -4.92
N LEU A 264 -6.82 11.76 -4.40
CA LEU A 264 -5.73 11.82 -3.41
C LEU A 264 -6.17 11.30 -2.03
N TRP A 265 -7.42 11.57 -1.63
CA TRP A 265 -7.95 11.26 -0.31
C TRP A 265 -8.77 9.97 -0.26
N GLY A 266 -9.12 9.43 -1.43
CA GLY A 266 -9.89 8.19 -1.54
C GLY A 266 -9.28 7.03 -0.74
N PRO A 267 -8.01 6.67 -0.95
CA PRO A 267 -7.37 5.57 -0.24
C PRO A 267 -7.46 5.66 1.29
N ILE A 268 -7.39 6.89 1.85
CA ILE A 268 -7.52 7.13 3.28
C ILE A 268 -8.96 6.86 3.75
N LEU A 269 -9.97 7.36 3.02
CA LEU A 269 -11.37 7.11 3.35
C LEU A 269 -11.72 5.63 3.22
N GLY A 270 -11.23 4.97 2.17
CA GLY A 270 -11.46 3.54 1.97
C GLY A 270 -10.87 2.69 3.08
N SER A 271 -9.64 2.99 3.51
CA SER A 271 -8.99 2.27 4.63
C SER A 271 -9.69 2.54 5.96
N ALA A 272 -10.09 3.79 6.23
CA ALA A 272 -10.79 4.16 7.46
C ALA A 272 -12.16 3.47 7.62
N ILE A 273 -12.74 2.98 6.53
CA ILE A 273 -14.01 2.24 6.56
C ILE A 273 -13.75 0.73 6.53
N LEU A 274 -12.93 0.26 5.57
CA LEU A 274 -12.80 -1.17 5.32
C LEU A 274 -12.02 -1.89 6.43
N ILE A 275 -10.98 -1.27 6.97
CA ILE A 275 -10.13 -1.91 7.98
C ILE A 275 -10.86 -2.09 9.32
N PRO A 276 -11.52 -1.06 9.89
CA PRO A 276 -12.31 -1.28 11.11
C PRO A 276 -13.46 -2.27 10.91
N LEU A 277 -14.10 -2.26 9.75
CA LEU A 277 -15.16 -3.23 9.43
C LEU A 277 -14.66 -4.66 9.52
N GLY A 278 -13.49 -4.96 8.93
CA GLY A 278 -12.87 -6.27 9.03
C GLY A 278 -12.47 -6.64 10.45
N GLU A 279 -11.96 -5.69 11.25
CA GLU A 279 -11.63 -5.96 12.66
C GLU A 279 -12.87 -6.28 13.48
N VAL A 280 -13.98 -5.55 13.29
CA VAL A 280 -15.27 -5.82 13.97
C VAL A 280 -15.78 -7.21 13.58
N THR A 281 -15.74 -7.54 12.30
CA THR A 281 -16.17 -8.86 11.81
C THR A 281 -15.34 -9.98 12.43
N ARG A 282 -14.02 -9.81 12.49
CA ARG A 282 -13.10 -10.77 13.10
C ARG A 282 -13.38 -10.99 14.59
N VAL A 283 -13.66 -9.92 15.33
CA VAL A 283 -13.95 -10.00 16.77
C VAL A 283 -15.29 -10.69 17.04
N GLN A 284 -16.32 -10.37 16.24
CA GLN A 284 -17.67 -10.91 16.48
C GLN A 284 -17.86 -12.36 16.00
N PHE A 285 -17.22 -12.76 14.91
CA PHE A 285 -17.43 -14.07 14.30
C PHE A 285 -16.32 -15.10 14.62
N GLY A 286 -15.31 -14.73 15.45
CA GLY A 286 -14.24 -15.62 15.95
C GLY A 286 -13.65 -16.52 14.86
N GLY A 287 -12.42 -16.89 14.87
CA GLY A 287 -11.68 -17.86 14.03
C GLY A 287 -12.16 -18.29 12.61
N THR A 288 -13.46 -18.32 12.34
CA THR A 288 -14.06 -18.56 11.00
C THR A 288 -14.12 -17.29 10.14
N GLY A 289 -13.70 -16.13 10.69
CA GLY A 289 -13.90 -14.80 10.13
C GLY A 289 -13.20 -14.52 8.80
N LYS A 290 -12.11 -15.21 8.46
CA LYS A 290 -11.38 -14.90 7.20
C LYS A 290 -12.24 -15.05 5.94
N ALA A 291 -13.16 -16.02 5.92
CA ALA A 291 -14.07 -16.21 4.80
C ALA A 291 -15.21 -15.18 4.81
N LEU A 292 -15.75 -14.85 5.98
CA LEU A 292 -16.80 -13.84 6.14
C LEU A 292 -16.31 -12.43 5.81
N ASP A 293 -15.06 -12.08 6.17
CA ASP A 293 -14.45 -10.81 5.82
C ASP A 293 -14.45 -10.61 4.30
N LEU A 294 -14.04 -11.62 3.54
CA LEU A 294 -14.03 -11.56 2.07
C LEU A 294 -15.42 -11.42 1.48
N VAL A 295 -16.43 -12.10 2.04
CA VAL A 295 -17.84 -11.99 1.60
C VAL A 295 -18.36 -10.57 1.87
N ILE A 296 -18.13 -10.04 3.07
CA ILE A 296 -18.55 -8.68 3.46
C ILE A 296 -17.87 -7.64 2.58
N TYR A 297 -16.55 -7.78 2.34
CA TYR A 297 -15.83 -6.89 1.44
C TYR A 297 -16.36 -6.94 0.01
N GLY A 298 -16.61 -8.16 -0.52
CA GLY A 298 -17.19 -8.34 -1.85
C GLY A 298 -18.57 -7.69 -1.98
N LEU A 299 -19.41 -7.89 -0.97
CA LEU A 299 -20.78 -7.33 -0.95
C LEU A 299 -20.77 -5.80 -0.84
N LEU A 300 -19.90 -5.25 0.02
CA LEU A 300 -19.75 -3.80 0.19
C LEU A 300 -19.25 -3.14 -1.10
N ILE A 301 -18.29 -3.78 -1.79
CA ILE A 301 -17.78 -3.26 -3.06
C ILE A 301 -18.84 -3.36 -4.15
N MET A 302 -19.58 -4.46 -4.21
CA MET A 302 -20.68 -4.60 -5.16
C MET A 302 -21.70 -3.46 -4.97
N ILE A 303 -22.12 -3.21 -3.72
CA ILE A 303 -23.05 -2.11 -3.40
C ILE A 303 -22.47 -0.77 -3.81
N VAL A 304 -21.21 -0.48 -3.42
CA VAL A 304 -20.59 0.83 -3.73
C VAL A 304 -20.37 0.99 -5.23
N SER A 305 -19.95 -0.05 -5.95
CA SER A 305 -19.73 0.02 -7.40
C SER A 305 -21.02 0.24 -8.17
N VAL A 306 -22.15 -0.33 -7.72
CA VAL A 306 -23.45 -0.16 -8.35
C VAL A 306 -24.04 1.21 -8.01
N VAL A 307 -24.02 1.60 -6.74
CA VAL A 307 -24.63 2.86 -6.27
C VAL A 307 -23.76 4.07 -6.61
N GLN A 308 -22.44 3.93 -6.52
CA GLN A 308 -21.50 5.04 -6.68
C GLN A 308 -20.17 4.59 -7.33
N PRO A 309 -20.10 4.46 -8.66
CA PRO A 309 -18.90 3.97 -9.36
C PRO A 309 -17.65 4.87 -9.17
N GLY A 310 -17.84 6.13 -8.74
CA GLY A 310 -16.72 7.02 -8.38
C GLY A 310 -16.20 6.85 -6.97
N GLY A 311 -16.68 5.86 -6.20
CA GLY A 311 -16.33 5.64 -4.79
C GLY A 311 -16.91 6.70 -3.83
N ILE A 312 -16.66 6.54 -2.55
CA ILE A 312 -17.18 7.41 -1.48
C ILE A 312 -16.77 8.87 -1.66
N MET A 313 -15.55 9.10 -2.18
CA MET A 313 -15.06 10.47 -2.42
C MET A 313 -15.92 11.25 -3.43
N ALA A 314 -16.54 10.58 -4.39
CA ALA A 314 -17.42 11.23 -5.35
C ALA A 314 -18.74 11.72 -4.72
N LEU A 315 -19.25 11.05 -3.67
CA LEU A 315 -20.40 11.52 -2.90
C LEU A 315 -20.08 12.85 -2.19
N LEU A 316 -18.94 12.93 -1.54
CA LEU A 316 -18.49 14.13 -0.84
C LEU A 316 -18.30 15.32 -1.81
N GLN A 317 -17.83 15.05 -3.04
CA GLN A 317 -17.64 16.08 -4.06
C GLN A 317 -18.97 16.56 -4.68
N ARG A 318 -19.98 15.69 -4.80
CA ARG A 318 -21.32 16.09 -5.29
C ARG A 318 -22.06 16.99 -4.30
N GLY A 319 -21.96 16.69 -2.99
CA GLY A 319 -22.52 17.55 -1.95
C GLY A 319 -21.97 18.97 -1.97
N SER A 320 -20.67 19.12 -2.23
CA SER A 320 -19.99 20.43 -2.34
C SER A 320 -20.26 21.21 -3.64
N ARG A 321 -20.89 20.62 -4.66
CA ARG A 321 -21.28 21.30 -5.90
C ARG A 321 -22.70 21.85 -5.86
N ARG A 322 -23.52 21.38 -4.91
CA ARG A 322 -24.93 21.81 -4.75
C ARG A 322 -25.11 22.91 -3.70
N SER A 323 -24.11 23.22 -2.92
CA SER A 323 -24.01 24.37 -2.00
C SER A 323 -23.08 25.46 -2.58
#